data_cccf3135bb9876636dc7b2554ed9b9f4
#
_entry.id   cccf3135bb9876636dc7b2554ed9b9f4
#
_cell.length_a   1.000
_cell.length_b   1.000
_cell.length_c   1.000
_cell.angle_alpha   90.00
_cell.angle_beta   90.00
_cell.angle_gamma   90.00
#
_symmetry.space_group_name_H-M   'P 1'
#
loop_
_entity.id
_entity.type
_entity.pdbx_description
1 polymer ?
#
loop_
_entity_poly.entity_id
_entity_poly.type
_entity_poly.pdbx_seq_one_letter_code
_entity_poly.pdbx_strand_id
1 'polypeptide(L)'
;MTLDSPDVRRFPSTPWRKSATRPEEVVLDLAARQHGVVATWQLVQDEVPSVQITRWAHRGWLVRLHRGVYAVGHRALTADGHHLAAVLACGPGSVLSHRSAADAWGLRATSRRNIDVTTAAAGGRKHRWIDAHRCALHPDERTVLRGIPITTVARTALDIGEVTTQRDVHRYLVAAEQQRRYDQRAIDAVVARAAGRRGLRPLLGALRDLHPQHVATRSEMEIRALELIAAHGLPAPRVNDELGPYLIDLHWPAHRVAVELDSRTYHLTADAFERDRRRDAELAAAGYRSARITWRQLTCEPAWVARTLGRLLA
;
A
#
# COMPACT_ATOMS: atom_id res chain seq x y z
N MET A 1 -25.12 -3.97 -3.52
CA MET A 1 -25.11 -2.49 -3.49
C MET A 1 -23.66 -2.08 -3.39
N THR A 2 -23.04 -1.90 -4.55
CA THR A 2 -21.63 -1.56 -4.73
C THR A 2 -21.45 -0.09 -4.38
N LEU A 3 -20.71 0.20 -3.30
CA LEU A 3 -20.33 1.56 -2.93
C LEU A 3 -19.18 2.01 -3.81
N ASP A 4 -19.48 2.98 -4.64
CA ASP A 4 -18.58 3.72 -5.52
C ASP A 4 -17.42 4.32 -4.71
N SER A 5 -16.20 3.88 -5.01
CA SER A 5 -14.97 4.52 -4.49
C SER A 5 -14.71 5.79 -5.28
N PRO A 6 -14.56 6.96 -4.63
CA PRO A 6 -14.32 8.18 -5.36
C PRO A 6 -12.89 8.24 -5.92
N ASP A 7 -12.84 8.35 -7.24
CA ASP A 7 -11.82 9.00 -8.07
C ASP A 7 -10.36 8.52 -7.98
N VAL A 8 -10.14 7.25 -8.32
CA VAL A 8 -8.81 6.76 -8.74
C VAL A 8 -8.76 6.80 -10.27
N ARG A 9 -8.36 7.91 -10.85
CA ARG A 9 -8.18 8.01 -12.30
C ARG A 9 -6.75 7.66 -12.70
N ARG A 10 -6.61 6.68 -13.59
CA ARG A 10 -5.37 6.41 -14.34
C ARG A 10 -5.03 7.65 -15.15
N PHE A 11 -3.72 7.99 -15.26
CA PHE A 11 -3.26 8.99 -16.21
C PHE A 11 -3.75 8.63 -17.61
N PRO A 12 -4.56 9.46 -18.25
CA PRO A 12 -4.87 9.24 -19.65
C PRO A 12 -3.64 9.56 -20.49
N SER A 13 -3.09 8.55 -21.14
CA SER A 13 -2.23 8.74 -22.31
C SER A 13 -3.15 9.09 -23.49
N THR A 14 -3.58 10.34 -23.57
CA THR A 14 -4.35 10.81 -24.74
C THR A 14 -3.37 11.46 -25.70
N PRO A 15 -3.26 11.00 -26.96
CA PRO A 15 -2.48 11.69 -27.97
C PRO A 15 -3.18 13.01 -28.30
N TRP A 16 -2.52 14.14 -27.99
CA TRP A 16 -3.01 15.48 -28.30
C TRP A 16 -3.02 15.68 -29.83
N ARG A 17 -4.18 15.99 -30.38
CA ARG A 17 -4.29 16.54 -31.72
C ARG A 17 -3.56 17.88 -31.75
N LYS A 18 -2.66 18.07 -32.73
CA LYS A 18 -2.03 19.35 -33.07
C LYS A 18 -3.13 20.34 -33.48
N SER A 19 -3.60 21.14 -32.54
CA SER A 19 -4.26 22.41 -32.80
C SER A 19 -3.20 23.49 -32.54
N ALA A 20 -3.21 24.58 -33.29
CA ALA A 20 -2.30 25.72 -33.11
C ALA A 20 -2.69 26.49 -31.83
N THR A 21 -2.58 25.82 -30.68
CA THR A 21 -2.86 26.39 -29.35
C THR A 21 -1.75 27.35 -28.99
N ARG A 22 -2.08 28.55 -28.59
CA ARG A 22 -1.08 29.54 -28.17
C ARG A 22 -0.31 29.01 -26.95
N PRO A 23 1.00 29.21 -26.85
CA PRO A 23 1.80 28.75 -25.71
C PRO A 23 1.26 29.19 -24.35
N GLU A 24 0.60 30.35 -24.26
CA GLU A 24 -0.07 30.84 -23.05
C GLU A 24 -1.27 29.98 -22.67
N GLU A 25 -2.05 29.53 -23.63
CA GLU A 25 -3.21 28.63 -23.41
C GLU A 25 -2.78 27.28 -22.86
N VAL A 26 -1.67 26.74 -23.39
CA VAL A 26 -1.03 25.49 -22.87
C VAL A 26 -0.67 25.65 -21.39
N VAL A 27 -0.04 26.76 -21.01
CA VAL A 27 0.34 27.04 -19.62
C VAL A 27 -0.89 27.14 -18.73
N LEU A 28 -1.92 27.87 -19.17
CA LEU A 28 -3.15 28.08 -18.38
C LEU A 28 -3.93 26.78 -18.20
N ASP A 29 -4.06 25.97 -19.25
CA ASP A 29 -4.74 24.68 -19.20
C ASP A 29 -4.02 23.69 -18.26
N LEU A 30 -2.69 23.68 -18.34
CA LEU A 30 -1.89 22.84 -17.46
C LEU A 30 -2.02 23.30 -16.00
N ALA A 31 -1.89 24.61 -15.77
CA ALA A 31 -2.01 25.19 -14.44
C ALA A 31 -3.41 24.95 -13.81
N ALA A 32 -4.47 25.06 -14.60
CA ALA A 32 -5.84 24.81 -14.13
C ALA A 32 -6.02 23.38 -13.60
N ARG A 33 -5.36 22.39 -14.23
CA ARG A 33 -5.38 20.98 -13.79
C ARG A 33 -4.36 20.67 -12.69
N GLN A 34 -3.40 21.55 -12.45
CA GLN A 34 -2.25 21.35 -11.57
C GLN A 34 -2.17 22.34 -10.43
N HIS A 35 -3.31 22.74 -9.86
CA HIS A 35 -3.36 23.64 -8.70
C HIS A 35 -2.56 24.95 -8.90
N GLY A 36 -2.54 25.47 -10.12
CA GLY A 36 -1.81 26.70 -10.46
C GLY A 36 -0.31 26.52 -10.69
N VAL A 37 0.21 25.29 -10.82
CA VAL A 37 1.64 24.98 -10.91
C VAL A 37 1.99 24.34 -12.24
N VAL A 38 3.14 24.71 -12.81
CA VAL A 38 3.68 24.13 -14.05
C VAL A 38 5.18 23.84 -13.90
N ALA A 39 5.70 22.84 -14.62
CA ALA A 39 7.12 22.54 -14.66
C ALA A 39 7.69 22.79 -16.07
N THR A 40 8.93 23.28 -16.14
CA THR A 40 9.64 23.52 -17.41
C THR A 40 9.63 22.29 -18.30
N TRP A 41 9.89 21.10 -17.74
CA TRP A 41 9.95 19.87 -18.52
C TRP A 41 8.60 19.51 -19.16
N GLN A 42 7.47 19.80 -18.51
CA GLN A 42 6.12 19.62 -19.08
C GLN A 42 5.90 20.60 -20.23
N LEU A 43 6.19 21.88 -19.99
CA LEU A 43 6.02 22.93 -21.01
C LEU A 43 6.87 22.67 -22.26
N VAL A 44 8.11 22.19 -22.08
CA VAL A 44 8.99 21.80 -23.21
C VAL A 44 8.43 20.56 -23.93
N GLN A 45 7.88 19.61 -23.22
CA GLN A 45 7.21 18.43 -23.81
C GLN A 45 5.97 18.83 -24.64
N ASP A 46 5.27 19.88 -24.19
CA ASP A 46 4.11 20.47 -24.89
C ASP A 46 4.55 21.56 -25.91
N GLU A 47 5.79 21.51 -26.38
CA GLU A 47 6.40 22.35 -27.44
C GLU A 47 6.44 23.87 -27.11
N VAL A 48 6.33 24.26 -25.81
CA VAL A 48 6.52 25.65 -25.40
C VAL A 48 8.01 26.02 -25.45
N PRO A 49 8.39 27.07 -26.22
CA PRO A 49 9.79 27.45 -26.36
C PRO A 49 10.43 27.88 -25.03
N SER A 50 11.63 27.35 -24.71
CA SER A 50 12.34 27.68 -23.45
C SER A 50 12.61 29.18 -23.30
N VAL A 51 12.84 29.92 -24.40
CA VAL A 51 13.00 31.37 -24.41
C VAL A 51 11.72 32.07 -23.91
N GLN A 52 10.55 31.54 -24.29
CA GLN A 52 9.26 32.08 -23.84
C GLN A 52 9.06 31.86 -22.35
N ILE A 53 9.36 30.66 -21.85
CA ILE A 53 9.30 30.32 -20.41
C ILE A 53 10.20 31.28 -19.61
N THR A 54 11.44 31.52 -20.07
CA THR A 54 12.35 32.43 -19.43
C THR A 54 11.80 33.86 -19.42
N ARG A 55 11.24 34.33 -20.54
CA ARG A 55 10.63 35.67 -20.67
C ARG A 55 9.46 35.84 -19.69
N TRP A 56 8.59 34.83 -19.56
CA TRP A 56 7.47 34.86 -18.62
C TRP A 56 7.92 34.87 -17.16
N ALA A 57 8.99 34.14 -16.85
CA ALA A 57 9.57 34.15 -15.52
C ALA A 57 10.18 35.52 -15.16
N HIS A 58 10.89 36.18 -16.11
CA HIS A 58 11.42 37.54 -15.93
C HIS A 58 10.30 38.60 -15.78
N ARG A 59 9.19 38.45 -16.48
CA ARG A 59 8.04 39.35 -16.38
C ARG A 59 7.18 39.09 -15.16
N GLY A 60 7.49 38.06 -14.35
CA GLY A 60 6.71 37.71 -13.15
C GLY A 60 5.40 36.98 -13.39
N TRP A 61 5.06 36.65 -14.65
CA TRP A 61 3.88 35.84 -14.94
C TRP A 61 4.05 34.38 -14.49
N LEU A 62 5.26 33.84 -14.63
CA LEU A 62 5.67 32.58 -14.02
C LEU A 62 6.51 32.87 -12.78
N VAL A 63 5.96 32.61 -11.60
CA VAL A 63 6.61 32.89 -10.32
C VAL A 63 7.32 31.64 -9.83
N ARG A 64 8.66 31.70 -9.75
CA ARG A 64 9.49 30.55 -9.41
C ARG A 64 9.25 30.04 -7.98
N LEU A 65 8.88 28.76 -7.83
CA LEU A 65 8.75 28.03 -6.58
C LEU A 65 9.99 27.18 -6.28
N HIS A 66 10.35 26.34 -7.25
CA HIS A 66 11.55 25.53 -7.26
C HIS A 66 12.29 25.73 -8.58
N ARG A 67 13.49 25.14 -8.72
CA ARG A 67 14.19 25.17 -9.99
C ARG A 67 13.37 24.43 -11.06
N GLY A 68 12.98 25.15 -12.10
CA GLY A 68 12.19 24.60 -13.20
C GLY A 68 10.71 24.36 -12.86
N VAL A 69 10.22 24.87 -11.73
CA VAL A 69 8.80 24.77 -11.34
C VAL A 69 8.28 26.15 -10.93
N TYR A 70 7.14 26.51 -11.46
CA TYR A 70 6.55 27.85 -11.33
C TYR A 70 5.09 27.80 -10.93
N ALA A 71 4.66 28.79 -10.17
CA ALA A 71 3.25 29.15 -10.03
C ALA A 71 2.86 30.12 -11.15
N VAL A 72 1.68 30.00 -11.68
CA VAL A 72 1.14 30.90 -12.72
C VAL A 72 0.38 32.04 -12.06
N GLY A 73 0.82 33.26 -12.35
CA GLY A 73 0.20 34.50 -11.87
C GLY A 73 0.59 34.92 -10.45
N HIS A 74 0.52 34.05 -9.44
CA HIS A 74 0.79 34.40 -8.03
C HIS A 74 1.35 33.24 -7.20
N ARG A 75 1.92 33.57 -6.02
CA ARG A 75 2.50 32.57 -5.08
C ARG A 75 1.51 31.98 -4.06
N ALA A 76 0.31 32.49 -3.99
CA ALA A 76 -0.67 32.04 -3.01
C ALA A 76 -1.27 30.70 -3.47
N LEU A 77 -0.55 29.61 -3.19
CA LEU A 77 -0.97 28.25 -3.52
C LEU A 77 -1.66 27.59 -2.32
N THR A 78 -2.55 26.66 -2.63
CA THR A 78 -3.08 25.72 -1.65
C THR A 78 -1.98 24.72 -1.20
N ALA A 79 -2.24 23.95 -0.14
CA ALA A 79 -1.37 22.86 0.28
C ALA A 79 -1.12 21.87 -0.88
N ASP A 80 -2.17 21.53 -1.64
CA ASP A 80 -2.08 20.65 -2.80
C ASP A 80 -1.19 21.24 -3.91
N GLY A 81 -1.23 22.55 -4.13
CA GLY A 81 -0.34 23.23 -5.06
C GLY A 81 1.14 23.15 -4.63
N HIS A 82 1.43 23.30 -3.34
CA HIS A 82 2.78 23.12 -2.80
C HIS A 82 3.25 21.67 -2.90
N HIS A 83 2.38 20.70 -2.60
CA HIS A 83 2.68 19.26 -2.74
C HIS A 83 3.04 18.91 -4.20
N LEU A 84 2.19 19.36 -5.14
CA LEU A 84 2.44 19.10 -6.55
C LEU A 84 3.72 19.80 -7.05
N ALA A 85 3.99 21.04 -6.60
CA ALA A 85 5.24 21.75 -6.94
C ALA A 85 6.49 20.96 -6.50
N ALA A 86 6.44 20.35 -5.31
CA ALA A 86 7.55 19.53 -4.81
C ALA A 86 7.73 18.25 -5.64
N VAL A 87 6.63 17.57 -5.99
CA VAL A 87 6.66 16.38 -6.85
C VAL A 87 7.23 16.72 -8.21
N LEU A 88 6.75 17.79 -8.86
CA LEU A 88 7.23 18.24 -10.18
C LEU A 88 8.72 18.65 -10.16
N ALA A 89 9.20 19.21 -9.05
CA ALA A 89 10.60 19.61 -8.89
C ALA A 89 11.55 18.40 -8.84
N CYS A 90 11.08 17.25 -8.36
CA CYS A 90 11.84 15.99 -8.35
C CYS A 90 11.84 15.28 -9.71
N GLY A 91 11.05 15.76 -10.68
CA GLY A 91 11.02 15.26 -12.06
C GLY A 91 9.98 14.18 -12.33
N PRO A 92 9.90 13.71 -13.58
CA PRO A 92 8.93 12.71 -14.01
C PRO A 92 8.99 11.43 -13.17
N GLY A 93 7.81 10.84 -12.88
CA GLY A 93 7.70 9.60 -12.11
C GLY A 93 7.88 9.74 -10.60
N SER A 94 8.16 10.96 -10.10
CA SER A 94 8.17 11.25 -8.66
C SER A 94 6.76 11.30 -8.08
N VAL A 95 6.62 10.95 -6.81
CA VAL A 95 5.34 10.93 -6.11
C VAL A 95 5.45 11.52 -4.69
N LEU A 96 4.40 12.13 -4.21
CA LEU A 96 4.26 12.52 -2.81
C LEU A 96 4.29 11.27 -1.93
N SER A 97 5.02 11.30 -0.81
CA SER A 97 5.25 10.11 0.01
C SER A 97 5.37 10.42 1.51
N HIS A 98 5.59 9.40 2.32
CA HIS A 98 5.87 9.50 3.75
C HIS A 98 4.86 10.39 4.52
N ARG A 99 5.34 11.37 5.31
CA ARG A 99 4.50 12.24 6.13
C ARG A 99 3.60 13.15 5.29
N SER A 100 4.12 13.63 4.17
CA SER A 100 3.36 14.51 3.27
C SER A 100 2.23 13.76 2.56
N ALA A 101 2.44 12.50 2.20
CA ALA A 101 1.36 11.65 1.69
C ALA A 101 0.33 11.34 2.77
N ALA A 102 0.75 11.06 4.00
CA ALA A 102 -0.16 10.81 5.11
C ALA A 102 -1.07 12.00 5.42
N ASP A 103 -0.52 13.20 5.33
CA ASP A 103 -1.25 14.46 5.51
C ASP A 103 -2.23 14.71 4.35
N ALA A 104 -1.77 14.54 3.10
CA ALA A 104 -2.62 14.67 1.92
C ALA A 104 -3.78 13.67 1.89
N TRP A 105 -3.58 12.44 2.39
CA TRP A 105 -4.63 11.44 2.60
C TRP A 105 -5.60 11.83 3.74
N GLY A 106 -5.28 12.83 4.57
CA GLY A 106 -6.05 13.19 5.76
C GLY A 106 -6.00 12.13 6.87
N LEU A 107 -4.99 11.26 6.85
CA LEU A 107 -4.84 10.17 7.82
C LEU A 107 -3.90 10.52 8.97
N ARG A 108 -2.96 11.45 8.76
CA ARG A 108 -2.06 11.93 9.79
C ARG A 108 -1.50 13.30 9.40
N ALA A 109 -1.91 14.33 10.12
CA ALA A 109 -1.40 15.68 9.92
C ALA A 109 0.11 15.80 10.19
N THR A 110 0.78 16.68 9.47
CA THR A 110 2.18 17.03 9.70
C THR A 110 2.35 18.53 9.81
N SER A 111 3.14 18.97 10.80
CA SER A 111 3.55 20.37 10.94
C SER A 111 4.91 20.66 10.27
N ARG A 112 5.50 19.66 9.61
CA ARG A 112 6.80 19.84 8.95
C ARG A 112 6.66 20.73 7.72
N ARG A 113 7.62 21.63 7.59
CA ARG A 113 7.73 22.50 6.41
C ARG A 113 8.20 21.75 5.17
N ASN A 114 9.06 20.72 5.37
CA ASN A 114 9.60 19.94 4.26
C ASN A 114 8.54 18.96 3.73
N ILE A 115 8.49 18.86 2.42
CA ILE A 115 7.60 17.97 1.69
C ILE A 115 8.37 16.70 1.30
N ASP A 116 7.85 15.54 1.71
CA ASP A 116 8.45 14.25 1.41
C ASP A 116 8.04 13.79 0.00
N VAL A 117 9.01 13.50 -0.85
CA VAL A 117 8.80 13.03 -2.23
C VAL A 117 9.65 11.79 -2.49
N THR A 118 9.06 10.73 -3.03
CA THR A 118 9.79 9.54 -3.49
C THR A 118 10.05 9.63 -4.99
N THR A 119 11.30 9.35 -5.39
CA THR A 119 11.73 9.34 -6.78
C THR A 119 12.67 8.17 -7.07
N ALA A 120 12.56 7.58 -8.27
CA ALA A 120 13.51 6.56 -8.75
C ALA A 120 14.76 7.17 -9.38
N ALA A 121 14.76 8.48 -9.68
CA ALA A 121 15.85 9.14 -10.40
C ALA A 121 17.16 9.10 -9.61
N ALA A 122 18.24 8.66 -10.27
CA ALA A 122 19.58 8.74 -9.73
C ALA A 122 20.07 10.20 -9.81
N GLY A 123 20.64 10.75 -8.72
CA GLY A 123 21.30 12.05 -8.76
C GLY A 123 20.40 13.27 -8.51
N GLY A 124 19.28 13.08 -7.83
CA GLY A 124 18.38 14.19 -7.48
C GLY A 124 19.10 15.33 -6.75
N ARG A 125 19.00 16.55 -7.31
CA ARG A 125 19.54 17.76 -6.66
C ARG A 125 18.77 18.01 -5.38
N LYS A 126 19.46 18.47 -4.34
CA LYS A 126 18.81 18.94 -3.11
C LYS A 126 17.94 20.14 -3.45
N HIS A 127 16.65 20.04 -3.16
CA HIS A 127 15.70 21.14 -3.23
C HIS A 127 15.44 21.68 -1.83
N ARG A 128 15.37 22.98 -1.70
CA ARG A 128 14.98 23.60 -0.44
C ARG A 128 13.55 23.21 -0.13
N TRP A 129 13.29 22.75 1.09
CA TRP A 129 11.99 22.31 1.60
C TRP A 129 11.42 21.03 0.96
N ILE A 130 12.27 20.22 0.32
CA ILE A 130 11.88 18.88 -0.16
C ILE A 130 12.83 17.85 0.42
N ASP A 131 12.27 16.85 1.08
CA ASP A 131 12.97 15.66 1.51
C ASP A 131 12.77 14.57 0.44
N ALA A 132 13.76 14.39 -0.41
CA ALA A 132 13.71 13.44 -1.51
C ALA A 132 14.19 12.07 -1.05
N HIS A 133 13.32 11.07 -1.15
CA HIS A 133 13.58 9.67 -0.83
C HIS A 133 13.82 8.88 -2.11
N ARG A 134 14.91 8.11 -2.15
CA ARG A 134 15.23 7.28 -3.32
C ARG A 134 14.68 5.88 -3.15
N CYS A 135 13.73 5.53 -3.97
CA CYS A 135 13.17 4.19 -4.00
C CYS A 135 12.46 3.91 -5.32
N ALA A 136 12.66 2.74 -5.87
CA ALA A 136 11.79 2.23 -6.92
C ALA A 136 10.42 1.88 -6.32
N LEU A 137 9.35 2.25 -7.01
CA LEU A 137 7.97 1.96 -6.62
C LEU A 137 7.37 0.96 -7.59
N HIS A 138 6.73 -0.06 -7.07
CA HIS A 138 5.91 -0.93 -7.89
C HIS A 138 4.68 -0.15 -8.43
N PRO A 139 4.14 -0.48 -9.62
CA PRO A 139 2.99 0.24 -10.17
C PRO A 139 1.77 0.33 -9.25
N ASP A 140 1.50 -0.70 -8.44
CA ASP A 140 0.40 -0.75 -7.47
C ASP A 140 0.67 0.02 -6.16
N GLU A 141 1.88 0.54 -5.98
CA GLU A 141 2.27 1.34 -4.80
C GLU A 141 2.06 2.85 -5.01
N ARG A 142 1.64 3.25 -6.20
CA ARG A 142 1.42 4.65 -6.58
C ARG A 142 0.03 4.85 -7.18
N THR A 143 -0.52 6.03 -6.93
CA THR A 143 -1.84 6.44 -7.42
C THR A 143 -1.86 7.96 -7.62
N VAL A 144 -3.03 8.51 -7.88
CA VAL A 144 -3.25 9.96 -7.98
C VAL A 144 -4.34 10.36 -7.00
N LEU A 145 -4.07 11.37 -6.18
CA LEU A 145 -5.03 11.98 -5.27
C LEU A 145 -5.17 13.45 -5.61
N ARG A 146 -6.38 13.89 -5.96
CA ARG A 146 -6.66 15.29 -6.37
C ARG A 146 -5.66 15.83 -7.42
N GLY A 147 -5.29 15.03 -8.41
CA GLY A 147 -4.31 15.40 -9.45
C GLY A 147 -2.84 15.32 -9.02
N ILE A 148 -2.53 14.93 -7.79
CA ILE A 148 -1.16 14.79 -7.27
C ILE A 148 -0.74 13.32 -7.33
N PRO A 149 0.36 12.97 -8.02
CA PRO A 149 0.97 11.65 -7.91
C PRO A 149 1.40 11.38 -6.47
N ILE A 150 0.95 10.26 -5.89
CA ILE A 150 1.11 9.97 -4.46
C ILE A 150 1.28 8.48 -4.23
N THR A 151 1.96 8.08 -3.15
CA THR A 151 1.97 6.69 -2.71
C THR A 151 0.59 6.26 -2.22
N THR A 152 0.19 5.00 -2.49
CA THR A 152 -1.04 4.42 -1.96
C THR A 152 -1.05 4.44 -0.43
N VAL A 153 -2.21 4.28 0.18
CA VAL A 153 -2.34 4.22 1.65
C VAL A 153 -1.46 3.11 2.23
N ALA A 154 -1.46 1.93 1.62
CA ALA A 154 -0.62 0.81 2.05
C ALA A 154 0.88 1.12 1.95
N ARG A 155 1.32 1.69 0.83
CA ARG A 155 2.73 2.06 0.66
C ARG A 155 3.12 3.20 1.59
N THR A 156 2.27 4.19 1.80
CA THR A 156 2.50 5.29 2.73
C THR A 156 2.72 4.78 4.16
N ALA A 157 2.01 3.71 4.60
CA ALA A 157 2.23 3.09 5.91
C ALA A 157 3.67 2.58 6.09
N LEU A 158 4.24 1.93 5.06
CA LEU A 158 5.64 1.50 5.05
C LEU A 158 6.59 2.70 5.10
N ASP A 159 6.36 3.70 4.25
CA ASP A 159 7.21 4.89 4.15
C ASP A 159 7.22 5.70 5.47
N ILE A 160 6.08 5.84 6.15
CA ILE A 160 6.00 6.49 7.46
C ILE A 160 6.85 5.72 8.47
N GLY A 161 6.85 4.40 8.45
CA GLY A 161 7.66 3.57 9.31
C GLY A 161 9.17 3.83 9.19
N GLU A 162 9.65 4.38 8.08
CA GLU A 162 11.07 4.75 7.91
C GLU A 162 11.47 6.01 8.65
N VAL A 163 10.52 6.88 8.93
CA VAL A 163 10.76 8.26 9.38
C VAL A 163 10.02 8.64 10.65
N THR A 164 9.22 7.72 11.24
CA THR A 164 8.47 7.93 12.47
C THR A 164 8.53 6.70 13.38
N THR A 165 7.76 6.70 14.47
CA THR A 165 7.67 5.59 15.41
C THR A 165 6.61 4.57 15.01
N GLN A 166 6.69 3.33 15.53
CA GLN A 166 5.64 2.31 15.39
C GLN A 166 4.27 2.84 15.82
N ARG A 167 4.21 3.61 16.92
CA ARG A 167 2.98 4.22 17.42
C ARG A 167 2.35 5.18 16.39
N ASP A 168 3.16 5.90 15.64
CA ASP A 168 2.68 6.79 14.59
C ASP A 168 2.13 6.04 13.40
N VAL A 169 2.77 4.93 13.02
CA VAL A 169 2.26 4.02 11.98
C VAL A 169 0.93 3.41 12.42
N HIS A 170 0.84 2.95 13.68
CA HIS A 170 -0.41 2.42 14.23
C HIS A 170 -1.56 3.46 14.16
N ARG A 171 -1.31 4.71 14.60
CA ARG A 171 -2.31 5.79 14.51
C ARG A 171 -2.76 6.05 13.06
N TYR A 172 -1.82 6.00 12.12
CA TYR A 172 -2.11 6.14 10.69
C TYR A 172 -3.02 5.01 10.19
N LEU A 173 -2.73 3.76 10.55
CA LEU A 173 -3.54 2.60 10.15
C LEU A 173 -4.94 2.63 10.78
N VAL A 174 -5.05 3.01 12.06
CA VAL A 174 -6.36 3.23 12.73
C VAL A 174 -7.19 4.27 11.97
N ALA A 175 -6.58 5.40 11.61
CA ALA A 175 -7.27 6.44 10.84
C ALA A 175 -7.69 5.93 9.44
N ALA A 176 -6.86 5.10 8.80
CA ALA A 176 -7.19 4.48 7.53
C ALA A 176 -8.40 3.53 7.63
N GLU A 177 -8.50 2.73 8.70
CA GLU A 177 -9.68 1.90 8.96
C GLU A 177 -10.94 2.74 9.21
N GLN A 178 -10.85 3.73 10.08
CA GLN A 178 -11.97 4.62 10.40
C GLN A 178 -12.51 5.32 9.15
N GLN A 179 -11.64 5.70 8.23
CA GLN A 179 -12.01 6.33 6.97
C GLN A 179 -12.28 5.32 5.84
N ARG A 180 -12.32 4.01 6.10
CA ARG A 180 -12.55 2.94 5.13
C ARG A 180 -11.56 2.95 3.95
N ARG A 181 -10.32 3.33 4.23
CA ARG A 181 -9.20 3.38 3.27
C ARG A 181 -8.16 2.28 3.51
N TYR A 182 -8.37 1.47 4.55
CA TYR A 182 -7.53 0.32 4.86
C TYR A 182 -7.82 -0.80 3.87
N ASP A 183 -6.77 -1.30 3.23
CA ASP A 183 -6.84 -2.47 2.34
C ASP A 183 -5.75 -3.46 2.76
N GLN A 184 -6.17 -4.55 3.41
CA GLN A 184 -5.27 -5.59 3.89
C GLN A 184 -4.45 -6.20 2.75
N ARG A 185 -5.06 -6.48 1.58
CA ARG A 185 -4.37 -7.09 0.44
C ARG A 185 -3.25 -6.19 -0.09
N ALA A 186 -3.53 -4.88 -0.18
CA ALA A 186 -2.53 -3.92 -0.60
C ALA A 186 -1.38 -3.83 0.42
N ILE A 187 -1.67 -3.89 1.73
CA ILE A 187 -0.65 -3.92 2.78
C ILE A 187 0.19 -5.19 2.69
N ASP A 188 -0.42 -6.36 2.53
CA ASP A 188 0.29 -7.63 2.41
C ASP A 188 1.22 -7.64 1.19
N ALA A 189 0.76 -7.11 0.05
CA ALA A 189 1.56 -6.96 -1.15
C ALA A 189 2.78 -6.03 -0.94
N VAL A 190 2.60 -4.93 -0.20
CA VAL A 190 3.70 -4.02 0.18
C VAL A 190 4.67 -4.72 1.12
N VAL A 191 4.18 -5.41 2.16
CA VAL A 191 4.99 -6.14 3.14
C VAL A 191 5.84 -7.21 2.46
N ALA A 192 5.25 -7.98 1.53
CA ALA A 192 5.94 -9.05 0.80
C ALA A 192 7.17 -8.54 0.00
N ARG A 193 7.12 -7.28 -0.47
CA ARG A 193 8.21 -6.64 -1.23
C ARG A 193 9.14 -5.79 -0.37
N ALA A 194 8.84 -5.61 0.92
CA ALA A 194 9.55 -4.68 1.79
C ALA A 194 10.80 -5.27 2.48
N ALA A 195 11.29 -6.44 2.07
CA ALA A 195 12.47 -7.05 2.67
C ALA A 195 13.65 -6.06 2.70
N GLY A 196 14.29 -5.90 3.86
CA GLY A 196 15.41 -4.97 4.07
C GLY A 196 15.02 -3.49 4.24
N ARG A 197 13.75 -3.12 4.09
CA ARG A 197 13.29 -1.74 4.31
C ARG A 197 13.21 -1.41 5.80
N ARG A 198 13.68 -0.21 6.19
CA ARG A 198 13.65 0.26 7.60
C ARG A 198 12.21 0.38 8.15
N GLY A 199 11.25 0.73 7.31
CA GLY A 199 9.85 0.89 7.68
C GLY A 199 9.11 -0.43 7.92
N LEU A 200 9.67 -1.58 7.50
CA LEU A 200 9.02 -2.86 7.64
C LEU A 200 8.78 -3.25 9.10
N ARG A 201 9.81 -3.14 9.94
CA ARG A 201 9.69 -3.50 11.36
C ARG A 201 8.64 -2.66 12.12
N PRO A 202 8.64 -1.31 12.03
CA PRO A 202 7.57 -0.49 12.61
C PRO A 202 6.18 -0.81 12.03
N LEU A 203 6.08 -1.08 10.73
CA LEU A 203 4.82 -1.45 10.08
C LEU A 203 4.27 -2.77 10.63
N LEU A 204 5.09 -3.83 10.70
CA LEU A 204 4.68 -5.13 11.25
C LEU A 204 4.28 -5.02 12.72
N GLY A 205 5.02 -4.23 13.53
CA GLY A 205 4.64 -3.95 14.90
C GLY A 205 3.29 -3.24 15.00
N ALA A 206 3.06 -2.22 14.18
CA ALA A 206 1.80 -1.47 14.16
C ALA A 206 0.60 -2.32 13.69
N LEU A 207 0.80 -3.22 12.71
CA LEU A 207 -0.21 -4.18 12.28
C LEU A 207 -0.57 -5.18 13.38
N ARG A 208 0.44 -5.63 14.14
CA ARG A 208 0.22 -6.49 15.31
C ARG A 208 -0.59 -5.80 16.39
N ASP A 209 -0.32 -4.52 16.64
CA ASP A 209 -1.05 -3.71 17.63
C ASP A 209 -2.48 -3.41 17.16
N LEU A 210 -2.70 -3.27 15.85
CA LEU A 210 -4.01 -2.99 15.25
C LEU A 210 -4.89 -4.25 15.22
N HIS A 211 -4.32 -5.36 14.82
CA HIS A 211 -5.01 -6.64 14.66
C HIS A 211 -4.23 -7.76 15.38
N PRO A 212 -4.25 -7.81 16.70
CA PRO A 212 -3.56 -8.85 17.47
C PRO A 212 -3.90 -10.27 16.99
N GLN A 213 -5.14 -10.45 16.53
CA GLN A 213 -5.64 -11.73 16.00
C GLN A 213 -5.06 -12.13 14.63
N HIS A 214 -4.44 -11.22 13.90
CA HIS A 214 -3.91 -11.51 12.56
C HIS A 214 -2.42 -11.89 12.54
N VAL A 215 -1.73 -11.79 13.68
CA VAL A 215 -0.28 -12.00 13.79
C VAL A 215 0.06 -13.05 14.85
N ALA A 216 -0.86 -13.96 15.12
CA ALA A 216 -0.52 -15.14 15.90
C ALA A 216 0.61 -15.91 15.18
N THR A 217 1.66 -16.22 15.91
CA THR A 217 2.70 -17.13 15.41
C THR A 217 2.06 -18.50 15.15
N ARG A 218 2.66 -19.30 14.24
CA ARG A 218 2.20 -20.66 14.00
C ARG A 218 2.06 -21.44 15.32
N SER A 219 3.03 -21.29 16.23
CA SER A 219 3.02 -21.91 17.54
C SER A 219 1.86 -21.47 18.45
N GLU A 220 1.50 -20.18 18.43
CA GLU A 220 0.34 -19.69 19.19
C GLU A 220 -0.99 -20.22 18.65
N MET A 221 -1.12 -20.38 17.34
CA MET A 221 -2.30 -21.01 16.72
C MET A 221 -2.39 -22.50 17.08
N GLU A 222 -1.27 -23.21 17.04
CA GLU A 222 -1.17 -24.63 17.45
C GLU A 222 -1.62 -24.79 18.89
N ILE A 223 -1.07 -24.02 19.82
CA ILE A 223 -1.45 -24.06 21.25
C ILE A 223 -2.94 -23.81 21.41
N ARG A 224 -3.48 -22.76 20.79
CA ARG A 224 -4.89 -22.41 20.89
C ARG A 224 -5.81 -23.46 20.31
N ALA A 225 -5.42 -24.06 19.19
CA ALA A 225 -6.17 -25.16 18.58
C ALA A 225 -6.19 -26.40 19.46
N LEU A 226 -5.04 -26.78 20.06
CA LEU A 226 -4.95 -27.91 20.98
C LEU A 226 -5.77 -27.70 22.26
N GLU A 227 -5.75 -26.47 22.83
CA GLU A 227 -6.61 -26.12 23.96
C GLU A 227 -8.10 -26.29 23.60
N LEU A 228 -8.53 -25.82 22.43
CA LEU A 228 -9.90 -25.96 21.96
C LEU A 228 -10.29 -27.43 21.76
N ILE A 229 -9.42 -28.23 21.13
CA ILE A 229 -9.60 -29.66 20.90
C ILE A 229 -9.80 -30.40 22.24
N ALA A 230 -8.91 -30.12 23.19
CA ALA A 230 -8.99 -30.73 24.53
C ALA A 230 -10.27 -30.31 25.30
N ALA A 231 -10.61 -29.01 25.27
CA ALA A 231 -11.80 -28.48 25.96
C ALA A 231 -13.13 -29.06 25.43
N HIS A 232 -13.14 -29.50 24.16
CA HIS A 232 -14.36 -30.12 23.57
C HIS A 232 -14.28 -31.62 23.46
N GLY A 233 -13.31 -32.28 24.10
CA GLY A 233 -13.19 -33.75 24.14
C GLY A 233 -12.95 -34.39 22.78
N LEU A 234 -12.37 -33.66 21.82
CA LEU A 234 -12.04 -34.18 20.51
C LEU A 234 -10.76 -35.02 20.58
N PRO A 235 -10.57 -36.03 19.70
CA PRO A 235 -9.33 -36.80 19.64
C PRO A 235 -8.11 -35.91 19.44
N ALA A 236 -7.00 -36.20 20.13
CA ALA A 236 -5.77 -35.45 19.97
C ALA A 236 -5.16 -35.67 18.57
N PRO A 237 -4.75 -34.63 17.87
CA PRO A 237 -4.06 -34.75 16.58
C PRO A 237 -2.58 -35.06 16.75
N ARG A 238 -1.93 -35.53 15.68
CA ARG A 238 -0.50 -35.38 15.50
C ARG A 238 -0.23 -33.95 15.01
N VAL A 239 0.71 -33.28 15.64
CA VAL A 239 1.05 -31.86 15.32
C VAL A 239 2.28 -31.86 14.41
N ASN A 240 2.27 -31.04 13.36
CA ASN A 240 3.36 -30.94 12.39
C ASN A 240 3.77 -32.31 11.82
N ASP A 241 2.78 -33.11 11.43
CA ASP A 241 2.98 -34.47 10.93
C ASP A 241 3.21 -34.48 9.42
N GLU A 242 4.13 -35.32 8.96
CA GLU A 242 4.42 -35.46 7.54
C GLU A 242 3.39 -36.35 6.85
N LEU A 243 2.79 -35.87 5.78
CA LEU A 243 1.85 -36.60 4.92
C LEU A 243 2.32 -36.48 3.46
N GLY A 244 3.09 -37.45 2.98
CA GLY A 244 3.77 -37.38 1.70
C GLY A 244 4.75 -36.19 1.65
N PRO A 245 4.65 -35.31 0.66
CA PRO A 245 5.51 -34.14 0.57
C PRO A 245 5.03 -32.95 1.45
N TYR A 246 3.95 -33.12 2.22
CA TYR A 246 3.30 -32.04 2.94
C TYR A 246 3.49 -32.17 4.45
N LEU A 247 3.77 -31.05 5.12
CA LEU A 247 3.74 -30.92 6.56
C LEU A 247 2.37 -30.38 6.97
N ILE A 248 1.60 -31.18 7.74
CA ILE A 248 0.24 -30.87 8.17
C ILE A 248 0.26 -30.36 9.61
N ASP A 249 -0.37 -29.21 9.88
CA ASP A 249 -0.36 -28.62 11.22
C ASP A 249 -1.05 -29.49 12.26
N LEU A 250 -2.25 -30.01 11.94
CA LEU A 250 -2.99 -30.93 12.79
C LEU A 250 -3.48 -32.12 11.93
N HIS A 251 -3.03 -33.32 12.24
CA HIS A 251 -3.29 -34.53 11.47
C HIS A 251 -3.94 -35.62 12.32
N TRP A 252 -5.03 -36.20 11.84
CA TRP A 252 -5.69 -37.38 12.40
C TRP A 252 -5.66 -38.53 11.39
N PRO A 253 -4.61 -39.35 11.36
CA PRO A 253 -4.48 -40.43 10.38
C PRO A 253 -5.62 -41.44 10.40
N ALA A 254 -6.08 -41.83 11.61
CA ALA A 254 -7.18 -42.76 11.79
C ALA A 254 -8.51 -42.27 11.20
N HIS A 255 -8.72 -40.97 11.16
CA HIS A 255 -9.92 -40.32 10.64
C HIS A 255 -9.71 -39.79 9.20
N ARG A 256 -8.49 -39.87 8.64
CA ARG A 256 -8.10 -39.25 7.38
C ARG A 256 -8.45 -37.77 7.33
N VAL A 257 -8.13 -37.03 8.37
CA VAL A 257 -8.38 -35.59 8.48
C VAL A 257 -7.07 -34.85 8.59
N ALA A 258 -6.92 -33.83 7.75
CA ALA A 258 -5.78 -32.92 7.70
C ALA A 258 -6.27 -31.49 7.90
N VAL A 259 -5.77 -30.78 8.90
CA VAL A 259 -6.16 -29.40 9.18
C VAL A 259 -4.93 -28.49 9.13
N GLU A 260 -5.04 -27.42 8.41
CA GLU A 260 -4.08 -26.35 8.32
C GLU A 260 -4.50 -25.18 9.19
N LEU A 261 -3.57 -24.67 9.95
CA LEU A 261 -3.75 -23.47 10.76
C LEU A 261 -3.25 -22.27 9.97
N ASP A 262 -4.17 -21.56 9.34
CA ASP A 262 -3.83 -20.41 8.51
C ASP A 262 -3.55 -19.17 9.38
N SER A 263 -2.26 -19.00 9.72
CA SER A 263 -1.76 -17.79 10.37
C SER A 263 -1.61 -16.63 9.38
N ARG A 264 -1.74 -16.94 8.07
CA ARG A 264 -1.57 -15.99 6.99
C ARG A 264 -2.93 -15.53 6.49
N THR A 265 -3.35 -14.39 6.94
CA THR A 265 -4.33 -13.63 6.20
C THR A 265 -3.64 -13.12 4.93
N TYR A 266 -3.81 -13.85 3.81
CA TYR A 266 -3.47 -13.42 2.45
C TYR A 266 -1.99 -13.29 2.04
N HIS A 267 -1.36 -14.39 1.64
CA HIS A 267 -0.27 -14.38 0.66
C HIS A 267 -0.62 -15.31 -0.50
N LEU A 268 -1.59 -14.90 -1.32
CA LEU A 268 -1.84 -15.56 -2.58
C LEU A 268 -1.11 -14.80 -3.69
N THR A 269 0.18 -15.10 -3.89
CA THR A 269 0.73 -15.02 -5.24
C THR A 269 -0.01 -16.07 -6.07
N ALA A 270 -0.20 -15.84 -7.38
CA ALA A 270 -0.82 -16.83 -8.26
C ALA A 270 -0.19 -18.23 -8.07
N ASP A 271 1.14 -18.29 -7.92
CA ASP A 271 1.88 -19.54 -7.68
C ASP A 271 1.59 -20.18 -6.31
N ALA A 272 1.33 -19.40 -5.27
CA ALA A 272 0.95 -19.93 -3.96
C ALA A 272 -0.48 -20.47 -3.99
N PHE A 273 -1.39 -19.79 -4.69
CA PHE A 273 -2.76 -20.23 -4.91
C PHE A 273 -2.80 -21.56 -5.68
N GLU A 274 -2.03 -21.68 -6.77
CA GLU A 274 -1.96 -22.92 -7.55
C GLU A 274 -1.34 -24.08 -6.75
N ARG A 275 -0.29 -23.82 -5.95
CA ARG A 275 0.29 -24.84 -5.05
C ARG A 275 -0.73 -25.30 -4.00
N ASP A 276 -1.46 -24.40 -3.40
CA ASP A 276 -2.48 -24.72 -2.40
C ASP A 276 -3.63 -25.54 -3.02
N ARG A 277 -4.07 -25.20 -4.24
CA ARG A 277 -5.08 -25.98 -4.97
C ARG A 277 -4.61 -27.38 -5.31
N ARG A 278 -3.36 -27.51 -5.77
CA ARG A 278 -2.76 -28.82 -6.06
C ARG A 278 -2.70 -29.68 -4.80
N ARG A 279 -2.24 -29.14 -3.69
CA ARG A 279 -2.19 -29.81 -2.40
C ARG A 279 -3.55 -30.28 -1.96
N ASP A 280 -4.57 -29.40 -1.98
CA ASP A 280 -5.95 -29.77 -1.59
C ASP A 280 -6.49 -30.92 -2.49
N ALA A 281 -6.21 -30.88 -3.80
CA ALA A 281 -6.59 -31.92 -4.73
C ALA A 281 -5.87 -33.26 -4.44
N GLU A 282 -4.58 -33.24 -4.14
CA GLU A 282 -3.80 -34.44 -3.82
C GLU A 282 -4.23 -35.06 -2.49
N LEU A 283 -4.52 -34.24 -1.46
CA LEU A 283 -5.09 -34.71 -0.19
C LEU A 283 -6.46 -35.35 -0.40
N ALA A 284 -7.33 -34.72 -1.20
CA ALA A 284 -8.63 -35.28 -1.53
C ALA A 284 -8.53 -36.58 -2.32
N ALA A 285 -7.60 -36.69 -3.29
CA ALA A 285 -7.34 -37.90 -4.05
C ALA A 285 -6.81 -39.05 -3.17
N ALA A 286 -6.06 -38.72 -2.10
CA ALA A 286 -5.60 -39.66 -1.09
C ALA A 286 -6.71 -40.02 -0.06
N GLY A 287 -7.93 -39.49 -0.24
CA GLY A 287 -9.08 -39.77 0.63
C GLY A 287 -9.07 -39.00 1.94
N TYR A 288 -8.34 -37.91 2.02
CA TYR A 288 -8.32 -37.04 3.20
C TYR A 288 -9.41 -35.96 3.09
N ARG A 289 -10.05 -35.69 4.22
CA ARG A 289 -10.89 -34.51 4.44
C ARG A 289 -9.96 -33.40 4.92
N SER A 290 -9.85 -32.31 4.19
CA SER A 290 -9.01 -31.17 4.57
C SER A 290 -9.84 -29.98 5.04
N ALA A 291 -9.32 -29.20 5.99
CA ALA A 291 -9.89 -27.93 6.42
C ALA A 291 -8.78 -26.94 6.71
N ARG A 292 -9.09 -25.64 6.53
CA ARG A 292 -8.22 -24.53 6.95
C ARG A 292 -8.94 -23.75 8.03
N ILE A 293 -8.24 -23.48 9.12
CA ILE A 293 -8.78 -22.76 10.28
C ILE A 293 -7.93 -21.52 10.51
N THR A 294 -8.58 -20.37 10.47
CA THR A 294 -7.91 -19.09 10.71
C THR A 294 -7.84 -18.77 12.21
N TRP A 295 -6.91 -17.89 12.60
CA TRP A 295 -6.85 -17.36 13.96
C TRP A 295 -8.17 -16.76 14.44
N ARG A 296 -8.84 -15.99 13.57
CA ARG A 296 -10.13 -15.41 13.89
C ARG A 296 -11.17 -16.47 14.25
N GLN A 297 -11.23 -17.54 13.48
CA GLN A 297 -12.17 -18.64 13.77
C GLN A 297 -11.85 -19.30 15.10
N LEU A 298 -10.57 -19.54 15.40
CA LEU A 298 -10.15 -20.11 16.69
C LEU A 298 -10.51 -19.21 17.88
N THR A 299 -10.44 -17.89 17.73
CA THR A 299 -10.61 -16.93 18.83
C THR A 299 -12.03 -16.39 18.95
N CYS A 300 -12.68 -16.08 17.82
CA CYS A 300 -13.99 -15.44 17.80
C CYS A 300 -15.16 -16.43 17.59
N GLU A 301 -14.88 -17.62 17.04
CA GLU A 301 -15.89 -18.61 16.69
C GLU A 301 -15.53 -20.03 17.18
N PRO A 302 -14.99 -20.20 18.42
CA PRO A 302 -14.45 -21.49 18.88
C PRO A 302 -15.48 -22.63 18.85
N ALA A 303 -16.74 -22.34 19.16
CA ALA A 303 -17.81 -23.33 19.10
C ALA A 303 -18.11 -23.82 17.67
N TRP A 304 -17.96 -22.95 16.66
CA TRP A 304 -18.06 -23.34 15.25
C TRP A 304 -16.90 -24.23 14.85
N VAL A 305 -15.68 -23.87 15.24
CA VAL A 305 -14.47 -24.68 14.96
C VAL A 305 -14.63 -26.08 15.57
N ALA A 306 -15.03 -26.18 16.85
CA ALA A 306 -15.19 -27.44 17.53
C ALA A 306 -16.24 -28.34 16.83
N ARG A 307 -17.40 -27.78 16.46
CA ARG A 307 -18.42 -28.53 15.71
C ARG A 307 -17.93 -28.98 14.34
N THR A 308 -17.16 -28.12 13.64
CA THR A 308 -16.63 -28.45 12.32
C THR A 308 -15.61 -29.57 12.41
N LEU A 309 -14.67 -29.51 13.38
CA LEU A 309 -13.74 -30.57 13.65
C LEU A 309 -14.43 -31.87 14.04
N GLY A 310 -15.44 -31.82 14.93
CA GLY A 310 -16.23 -32.98 15.33
C GLY A 310 -16.89 -33.68 14.13
N ARG A 311 -17.45 -32.93 13.17
CA ARG A 311 -18.01 -33.50 11.93
C ARG A 311 -16.95 -34.08 11.00
N LEU A 312 -15.75 -33.51 10.96
CA LEU A 312 -14.65 -34.04 10.16
C LEU A 312 -14.10 -35.33 10.80
N LEU A 313 -14.17 -35.48 12.11
CA LEU A 313 -13.64 -36.64 12.86
C LEU A 313 -14.66 -37.77 13.04
N ALA A 314 -15.92 -37.50 12.78
CA ALA A 314 -16.97 -38.53 12.71
C ALA A 314 -16.86 -39.34 11.42
#